data_2b012ac45739b186bb509985e8944d80
#
_entry.id   2b012ac45739b186bb509985e8944d80
#
_cell.length_a   1.000
_cell.length_b   1.000
_cell.length_c   1.000
_cell.angle_alpha   90.00
_cell.angle_beta   90.00
_cell.angle_gamma   90.00
#
_symmetry.space_group_name_H-M   'P 1'
#
loop_
_entity.id
_entity.type
_entity.pdbx_description
1 polymer ?
#
loop_
_entity_poly.entity_id
_entity_poly.type
_entity_poly.pdbx_seq_one_letter_code
_entity_poly.pdbx_strand_id
1 'polypeptide(L)'
;MKLSIFLAGAFALVLAGCAKEGPQGPEGPAGPAGQTGADGADGTNADFAVFETTVLTTDWQGSYTEFPVDIVTEQIMNEGIVIVYAQDDFGYWNHIPSAWTDIVGYGYVWSAETGGLVGLDHDAAVAPAMDYNVRIVTMSMRSYEVLDAEDLATYASLTEALASK
;
A
#
# COMPACT_ATOMS: atom_id res chain seq x y z
N MET A 1 -83.10 14.67 55.85
CA MET A 1 -81.79 15.29 55.47
C MET A 1 -80.62 14.88 56.39
N LYS A 2 -80.62 13.67 56.96
CA LYS A 2 -79.52 13.17 57.82
C LYS A 2 -78.91 11.85 57.42
N LEU A 3 -79.45 11.21 56.34
CA LEU A 3 -78.93 9.91 55.86
C LEU A 3 -77.88 10.05 54.76
N SER A 4 -77.83 11.18 54.06
CA SER A 4 -76.87 11.41 52.96
C SER A 4 -75.41 11.73 53.39
N ILE A 5 -75.25 12.17 54.66
CA ILE A 5 -73.93 12.57 55.19
C ILE A 5 -73.11 11.35 55.63
N PHE A 6 -73.76 10.26 56.05
CA PHE A 6 -73.10 9.03 56.45
C PHE A 6 -72.60 8.22 55.28
N LEU A 7 -73.18 8.33 54.12
CA LEU A 7 -72.72 7.61 52.92
C LEU A 7 -71.48 8.25 52.31
N ALA A 8 -71.33 9.57 52.43
CA ALA A 8 -70.10 10.25 51.92
C ALA A 8 -68.83 10.00 52.73
N GLY A 9 -69.00 9.72 54.06
CA GLY A 9 -67.86 9.44 54.95
C GLY A 9 -67.33 8.03 54.80
N ALA A 10 -68.15 7.08 54.39
CA ALA A 10 -67.71 5.67 54.20
C ALA A 10 -66.91 5.45 52.89
N PHE A 11 -67.17 6.33 51.87
CA PHE A 11 -66.46 6.19 50.57
C PHE A 11 -65.02 6.78 50.58
N ALA A 12 -64.76 7.71 51.51
CA ALA A 12 -63.43 8.33 51.58
C ALA A 12 -62.34 7.46 52.27
N LEU A 13 -62.77 6.43 53.03
CA LEU A 13 -61.77 5.56 53.71
C LEU A 13 -61.23 4.39 52.90
N VAL A 14 -61.78 4.14 51.70
CA VAL A 14 -61.33 2.98 50.85
C VAL A 14 -60.17 3.36 49.95
N LEU A 15 -59.84 4.66 49.79
CA LEU A 15 -58.78 5.13 48.91
C LEU A 15 -57.42 5.34 49.58
N ALA A 16 -57.30 5.04 50.90
CA ALA A 16 -55.99 5.12 51.61
C ALA A 16 -55.21 3.79 51.66
N GLY A 17 -55.39 2.93 50.67
CA GLY A 17 -54.55 1.80 50.43
C GLY A 17 -53.23 2.29 49.83
N CYS A 18 -52.26 2.65 50.66
CA CYS A 18 -50.91 2.83 50.16
C CYS A 18 -50.41 1.50 49.52
N ALA A 19 -50.39 1.50 48.18
CA ALA A 19 -49.59 0.52 47.43
C ALA A 19 -48.11 0.78 47.78
N LYS A 20 -47.62 0.02 48.72
CA LYS A 20 -46.20 -0.03 49.00
C LYS A 20 -45.56 -0.75 47.80
N GLU A 21 -44.94 0.02 46.90
CA GLU A 21 -44.12 -0.59 45.85
C GLU A 21 -43.10 -1.50 46.51
N GLY A 22 -43.03 -2.74 46.13
CA GLY A 22 -42.00 -3.69 46.55
C GLY A 22 -40.62 -3.20 46.14
N PRO A 23 -39.57 -3.60 46.85
CA PRO A 23 -38.21 -3.24 46.46
C PRO A 23 -37.96 -3.68 44.98
N GLN A 24 -37.36 -2.80 44.22
CA GLN A 24 -36.94 -3.09 42.84
C GLN A 24 -36.08 -4.37 42.85
N GLY A 25 -36.37 -5.30 41.94
CA GLY A 25 -35.62 -6.51 41.77
C GLY A 25 -34.13 -6.20 41.47
N PRO A 26 -33.23 -7.11 41.81
CA PRO A 26 -31.81 -6.93 41.52
C PRO A 26 -31.57 -6.74 40.02
N GLU A 27 -30.66 -5.86 39.69
CA GLU A 27 -30.20 -5.63 38.35
C GLU A 27 -29.71 -6.95 37.72
N GLY A 28 -30.10 -7.22 36.47
CA GLY A 28 -29.68 -8.41 35.77
C GLY A 28 -28.15 -8.43 35.59
N PRO A 29 -27.55 -9.61 35.46
CA PRO A 29 -26.10 -9.73 35.23
C PRO A 29 -25.69 -8.97 33.98
N ALA A 30 -24.52 -8.36 34.01
CA ALA A 30 -23.92 -7.70 32.86
C ALA A 30 -23.81 -8.69 31.68
N GLY A 31 -24.10 -8.22 30.48
CA GLY A 31 -23.95 -9.02 29.26
C GLY A 31 -22.50 -9.49 29.06
N PRO A 32 -22.28 -10.55 28.33
CA PRO A 32 -20.92 -11.02 28.02
C PRO A 32 -20.14 -9.92 27.31
N ALA A 33 -18.84 -9.83 27.57
CA ALA A 33 -17.93 -8.94 26.87
C ALA A 33 -18.02 -9.19 25.35
N GLY A 34 -17.97 -8.13 24.56
CA GLY A 34 -17.91 -8.24 23.08
C GLY A 34 -16.67 -9.04 22.65
N GLN A 35 -16.76 -9.71 21.53
CA GLN A 35 -15.63 -10.41 20.94
C GLN A 35 -14.48 -9.42 20.68
N THR A 36 -13.26 -9.86 20.95
CA THR A 36 -12.05 -9.14 20.53
C THR A 36 -12.09 -8.95 19.01
N GLY A 37 -11.81 -7.75 18.53
CA GLY A 37 -11.69 -7.50 17.10
C GLY A 37 -10.67 -8.45 16.48
N ALA A 38 -10.86 -8.81 15.21
CA ALA A 38 -9.88 -9.60 14.48
C ALA A 38 -8.52 -8.88 14.52
N ASP A 39 -7.45 -9.66 14.66
CA ASP A 39 -6.08 -9.13 14.53
C ASP A 39 -5.97 -8.43 13.17
N GLY A 40 -5.25 -7.30 13.12
CA GLY A 40 -4.92 -6.64 11.86
C GLY A 40 -4.21 -7.63 10.94
N ALA A 41 -4.44 -7.55 9.64
CA ALA A 41 -3.68 -8.32 8.68
C ALA A 41 -2.18 -8.06 8.93
N ASP A 42 -1.37 -9.13 8.91
CA ASP A 42 0.08 -9.02 8.94
C ASP A 42 0.52 -8.03 7.85
N GLY A 43 1.43 -7.12 8.20
CA GLY A 43 2.02 -6.23 7.21
C GLY A 43 2.61 -7.11 6.09
N THR A 44 2.14 -6.95 4.87
CA THR A 44 2.79 -7.56 3.71
C THR A 44 4.23 -7.09 3.71
N ASN A 45 5.19 -8.04 3.66
CA ASN A 45 6.58 -7.72 3.34
C ASN A 45 6.56 -6.79 2.12
N ALA A 46 7.50 -5.82 2.07
CA ALA A 46 7.57 -4.87 0.97
C ALA A 46 7.43 -5.65 -0.35
N ASP A 47 6.25 -5.51 -0.98
CA ASP A 47 5.96 -6.23 -2.22
C ASP A 47 6.79 -5.57 -3.32
N PHE A 48 7.95 -6.13 -3.59
CA PHE A 48 8.74 -5.73 -4.74
C PHE A 48 9.14 -6.95 -5.57
N ALA A 49 9.23 -6.74 -6.87
CA ALA A 49 9.76 -7.71 -7.82
C ALA A 49 10.95 -7.11 -8.57
N VAL A 50 11.85 -7.98 -9.00
CA VAL A 50 13.09 -7.60 -9.68
C VAL A 50 13.18 -8.36 -11.00
N PHE A 51 13.49 -7.63 -12.06
CA PHE A 51 13.82 -8.16 -13.38
C PHE A 51 15.21 -7.67 -13.78
N GLU A 52 16.05 -8.56 -14.27
CA GLU A 52 17.40 -8.22 -14.75
C GLU A 52 17.57 -8.63 -16.21
N THR A 53 18.23 -7.79 -16.97
CA THR A 53 18.58 -8.07 -18.35
C THR A 53 19.86 -7.35 -18.74
N THR A 54 20.49 -7.82 -19.83
CA THR A 54 21.55 -7.08 -20.52
C THR A 54 20.96 -6.52 -21.79
N VAL A 55 21.01 -5.21 -21.94
CA VAL A 55 20.64 -4.48 -23.16
C VAL A 55 21.87 -4.39 -24.03
N LEU A 56 21.82 -5.08 -25.18
CA LEU A 56 22.96 -5.13 -26.11
C LEU A 56 23.03 -3.85 -26.93
N THR A 57 24.23 -3.52 -27.41
CA THR A 57 24.42 -2.40 -28.35
C THR A 57 23.54 -2.50 -29.59
N THR A 58 23.20 -3.73 -30.01
CA THR A 58 22.33 -4.01 -31.17
C THR A 58 20.84 -3.79 -30.91
N ASP A 59 20.41 -3.69 -29.66
CA ASP A 59 19.01 -3.52 -29.29
C ASP A 59 18.55 -2.06 -29.40
N TRP A 60 19.51 -1.14 -29.55
CA TRP A 60 19.24 0.29 -29.63
C TRP A 60 18.83 0.75 -31.03
N GLN A 61 17.80 1.58 -31.08
CA GLN A 61 17.36 2.29 -32.27
C GLN A 61 17.76 3.77 -32.16
N GLY A 62 19.00 4.08 -32.53
CA GLY A 62 19.58 5.39 -32.23
C GLY A 62 19.84 5.54 -30.72
N SER A 63 19.25 6.53 -30.07
CA SER A 63 19.38 6.78 -28.62
C SER A 63 18.33 6.07 -27.77
N TYR A 64 17.45 5.26 -28.35
CA TYR A 64 16.34 4.64 -27.67
C TYR A 64 16.33 3.14 -27.81
N THR A 65 15.95 2.43 -26.77
CA THR A 65 15.63 0.99 -26.81
C THR A 65 14.40 0.70 -25.98
N GLU A 66 13.71 -0.39 -26.28
CA GLU A 66 12.54 -0.85 -25.55
C GLU A 66 12.54 -2.38 -25.49
N PHE A 67 12.18 -2.94 -24.37
CA PHE A 67 12.14 -4.39 -24.17
C PHE A 67 11.00 -4.81 -23.23
N PRO A 68 10.50 -6.06 -23.37
CA PRO A 68 9.44 -6.57 -22.53
C PRO A 68 9.92 -6.84 -21.10
N VAL A 69 9.08 -6.49 -20.11
CA VAL A 69 9.33 -6.68 -18.68
C VAL A 69 8.04 -7.17 -18.03
N ASP A 70 7.96 -8.43 -17.72
CA ASP A 70 6.77 -9.13 -17.24
C ASP A 70 6.29 -8.68 -15.84
N ILE A 71 7.19 -8.14 -15.02
CA ILE A 71 6.86 -7.58 -13.72
C ILE A 71 6.21 -6.18 -13.79
N VAL A 72 6.22 -5.51 -14.94
CA VAL A 72 5.45 -4.28 -15.19
C VAL A 72 4.04 -4.70 -15.59
N THR A 73 3.14 -4.73 -14.64
CA THR A 73 1.76 -5.20 -14.80
C THR A 73 0.77 -4.03 -14.77
N GLU A 74 -0.49 -4.28 -15.16
CA GLU A 74 -1.57 -3.30 -15.02
C GLU A 74 -1.70 -2.80 -13.57
N GLN A 75 -1.55 -3.69 -12.60
CA GLN A 75 -1.60 -3.31 -11.20
C GLN A 75 -0.46 -2.36 -10.82
N ILE A 76 0.78 -2.63 -11.26
CA ILE A 76 1.92 -1.74 -11.02
C ILE A 76 1.69 -0.37 -11.69
N MET A 77 1.10 -0.31 -12.88
CA MET A 77 0.77 0.95 -13.54
C MET A 77 -0.23 1.81 -12.75
N ASN A 78 -1.15 1.17 -12.03
CA ASN A 78 -2.22 1.85 -11.30
C ASN A 78 -1.87 2.15 -9.84
N GLU A 79 -1.12 1.27 -9.18
CA GLU A 79 -0.95 1.24 -7.72
C GLU A 79 0.52 1.12 -7.28
N GLY A 80 1.45 1.14 -8.21
CA GLY A 80 2.86 0.90 -7.94
C GLY A 80 3.78 1.91 -8.59
N ILE A 81 5.06 1.58 -8.53
CA ILE A 81 6.14 2.34 -9.16
C ILE A 81 7.14 1.39 -9.80
N VAL A 82 7.80 1.87 -10.84
CA VAL A 82 8.91 1.20 -11.51
C VAL A 82 10.17 2.03 -11.30
N ILE A 83 11.23 1.40 -10.83
CA ILE A 83 12.54 2.01 -10.63
C ILE A 83 13.55 1.24 -11.47
N VAL A 84 14.41 1.94 -12.18
CA VAL A 84 15.41 1.32 -13.05
C VAL A 84 16.80 1.65 -12.58
N TYR A 85 17.64 0.64 -12.49
CA TYR A 85 19.06 0.74 -12.17
C TYR A 85 19.88 0.25 -13.36
N ALA A 86 20.98 0.93 -13.62
CA ALA A 86 22.00 0.46 -14.55
C ALA A 86 23.30 0.23 -13.81
N GLN A 87 24.06 -0.78 -14.27
CA GLN A 87 25.36 -1.10 -13.69
C GLN A 87 26.44 -0.22 -14.34
N ASP A 88 27.28 0.40 -13.53
CA ASP A 88 28.45 1.12 -14.01
C ASP A 88 29.64 0.20 -14.28
N ASP A 89 30.74 0.77 -14.79
CA ASP A 89 31.97 0.07 -15.12
C ASP A 89 32.66 -0.59 -13.91
N PHE A 90 32.29 -0.20 -12.69
CA PHE A 90 32.82 -0.75 -11.45
C PHE A 90 31.94 -1.86 -10.88
N GLY A 91 30.77 -2.12 -11.51
CA GLY A 91 29.81 -3.13 -11.08
C GLY A 91 28.77 -2.65 -10.07
N TYR A 92 28.69 -1.35 -9.79
CA TYR A 92 27.65 -0.80 -8.91
C TYR A 92 26.36 -0.51 -9.66
N TRP A 93 25.24 -0.81 -9.03
CA TRP A 93 23.90 -0.55 -9.55
C TRP A 93 23.42 0.82 -9.13
N ASN A 94 23.37 1.74 -10.07
CA ASN A 94 22.97 3.13 -9.85
C ASN A 94 21.56 3.38 -10.40
N HIS A 95 20.71 4.06 -9.64
CA HIS A 95 19.42 4.52 -10.12
C HIS A 95 19.60 5.48 -11.29
N ILE A 96 18.89 5.28 -12.40
CA ILE A 96 18.97 6.16 -13.56
C ILE A 96 17.87 7.23 -13.52
N PRO A 97 18.15 8.46 -14.04
CA PRO A 97 19.43 8.90 -14.58
C PRO A 97 20.52 9.06 -13.51
N SER A 98 21.76 8.74 -13.83
CA SER A 98 22.89 8.92 -12.94
C SER A 98 24.09 9.50 -13.67
N ALA A 99 25.03 10.11 -12.94
CA ALA A 99 26.26 10.60 -13.50
C ALA A 99 27.29 9.48 -13.85
N TRP A 100 26.97 8.22 -13.52
CA TRP A 100 27.82 7.07 -13.69
C TRP A 100 27.41 6.19 -14.87
N THR A 101 26.33 6.56 -15.56
CA THR A 101 25.84 5.88 -16.76
C THR A 101 25.41 6.91 -17.77
N ASP A 102 25.52 6.59 -19.06
CA ASP A 102 25.08 7.46 -20.15
C ASP A 102 23.57 7.29 -20.45
N ILE A 103 22.85 6.53 -19.60
CA ILE A 103 21.39 6.41 -19.68
C ILE A 103 20.77 7.60 -18.96
N VAL A 104 20.10 8.46 -19.70
CA VAL A 104 19.57 9.74 -19.23
C VAL A 104 18.11 9.71 -18.81
N GLY A 105 17.42 8.60 -19.09
CA GLY A 105 16.02 8.44 -18.72
C GLY A 105 15.48 7.06 -18.99
N TYR A 106 14.30 6.81 -18.45
CA TYR A 106 13.51 5.63 -18.75
C TYR A 106 12.02 5.96 -18.74
N GLY A 107 11.26 5.16 -19.46
CA GLY A 107 9.80 5.14 -19.41
C GLY A 107 9.29 3.71 -19.29
N TYR A 108 8.05 3.56 -18.90
CA TYR A 108 7.40 2.26 -18.85
C TYR A 108 5.93 2.36 -19.21
N VAL A 109 5.41 1.30 -19.79
CA VAL A 109 4.01 1.21 -20.20
C VAL A 109 3.54 -0.24 -20.08
N TRP A 110 2.23 -0.40 -19.91
CA TRP A 110 1.58 -1.70 -20.00
C TRP A 110 0.35 -1.62 -20.92
N SER A 111 0.15 -2.66 -21.69
CA SER A 111 -1.09 -2.88 -22.43
C SER A 111 -1.46 -4.36 -22.47
N ALA A 112 -2.74 -4.67 -22.70
CA ALA A 112 -3.19 -6.04 -22.81
C ALA A 112 -2.60 -6.79 -24.03
N GLU A 113 -2.09 -6.06 -25.03
CA GLU A 113 -1.51 -6.61 -26.26
C GLU A 113 -0.02 -6.90 -26.11
N THR A 114 0.73 -6.00 -25.47
CA THR A 114 2.19 -6.06 -25.38
C THR A 114 2.70 -6.55 -24.02
N GLY A 115 1.85 -6.54 -22.99
CA GLY A 115 2.30 -6.67 -21.62
C GLY A 115 3.02 -5.41 -21.14
N GLY A 116 3.93 -5.56 -20.19
CA GLY A 116 4.78 -4.50 -19.69
C GLY A 116 6.00 -4.29 -20.59
N LEU A 117 6.32 -3.03 -20.87
CA LEU A 117 7.51 -2.61 -21.59
C LEU A 117 8.27 -1.57 -20.76
N VAL A 118 9.60 -1.60 -20.86
CA VAL A 118 10.48 -0.55 -20.33
C VAL A 118 11.33 -0.04 -21.47
N GLY A 119 11.31 1.29 -21.65
CA GLY A 119 12.15 2.00 -22.60
C GLY A 119 13.28 2.73 -21.88
N LEU A 120 14.44 2.83 -22.51
CA LEU A 120 15.60 3.56 -22.03
C LEU A 120 16.04 4.59 -23.06
N ASP A 121 16.45 5.75 -22.57
CA ASP A 121 17.02 6.83 -23.38
C ASP A 121 18.50 7.00 -23.06
N HIS A 122 19.34 7.03 -24.10
CA HIS A 122 20.78 7.31 -24.01
C HIS A 122 21.05 8.78 -24.40
N ASP A 123 22.08 9.40 -23.83
CA ASP A 123 22.35 10.82 -24.03
C ASP A 123 22.88 11.17 -25.42
N ALA A 124 23.51 10.21 -26.12
CA ALA A 124 23.99 10.39 -27.48
C ALA A 124 22.89 10.08 -28.52
N ALA A 125 22.92 10.80 -29.66
CA ALA A 125 21.99 10.57 -30.77
C ALA A 125 22.25 9.24 -31.53
N VAL A 126 23.14 8.41 -31.05
CA VAL A 126 23.55 7.12 -31.61
C VAL A 126 23.47 6.04 -30.54
N ALA A 127 23.40 4.79 -30.98
CA ALA A 127 23.46 3.67 -30.04
C ALA A 127 24.72 3.72 -29.19
N PRO A 128 24.66 3.30 -27.91
CA PRO A 128 25.82 3.24 -27.04
C PRO A 128 26.88 2.28 -27.58
N ALA A 129 28.13 2.50 -27.19
CA ALA A 129 29.26 1.68 -27.63
C ALA A 129 29.45 0.40 -26.81
N MET A 130 28.69 0.22 -25.74
CA MET A 130 28.79 -0.91 -24.81
C MET A 130 27.41 -1.44 -24.43
N ASP A 131 27.38 -2.69 -24.00
CA ASP A 131 26.16 -3.30 -23.46
C ASP A 131 25.93 -2.81 -22.04
N TYR A 132 24.65 -2.67 -21.64
CA TYR A 132 24.27 -2.27 -20.29
C TYR A 132 23.57 -3.40 -19.56
N ASN A 133 24.03 -3.70 -18.35
CA ASN A 133 23.26 -4.50 -17.41
C ASN A 133 22.22 -3.59 -16.75
N VAL A 134 20.95 -3.98 -16.83
CA VAL A 134 19.83 -3.19 -16.33
C VAL A 134 19.02 -4.04 -15.36
N ARG A 135 18.60 -3.41 -14.27
CA ARG A 135 17.75 -4.01 -13.25
C ARG A 135 16.52 -3.15 -13.07
N ILE A 136 15.36 -3.74 -13.28
CA ILE A 136 14.07 -3.11 -13.09
C ILE A 136 13.49 -3.62 -11.78
N VAL A 137 13.04 -2.71 -10.93
CA VAL A 137 12.37 -3.00 -9.66
C VAL A 137 10.97 -2.43 -9.72
N THR A 138 9.98 -3.26 -9.44
CA THR A 138 8.60 -2.81 -9.25
C THR A 138 8.21 -2.99 -7.80
N MET A 139 7.47 -2.05 -7.25
CA MET A 139 6.93 -2.13 -5.89
C MET A 139 5.60 -1.41 -5.77
N SER A 140 4.84 -1.73 -4.72
CA SER A 140 3.61 -0.99 -4.41
C SER A 140 3.94 0.45 -4.01
N MET A 141 3.02 1.39 -4.26
CA MET A 141 3.18 2.78 -3.83
C MET A 141 3.37 2.88 -2.32
N ARG A 142 2.71 2.03 -1.54
CA ARG A 142 2.89 1.97 -0.08
C ARG A 142 4.32 1.65 0.34
N SER A 143 4.97 0.72 -0.34
CA SER A 143 6.37 0.37 -0.07
C SER A 143 7.31 1.49 -0.46
N TYR A 144 6.99 2.21 -1.54
CA TYR A 144 7.77 3.36 -2.00
C TYR A 144 7.67 4.58 -1.07
N GLU A 145 6.48 4.88 -0.52
CA GLU A 145 6.24 6.06 0.33
C GLU A 145 7.07 6.10 1.62
N VAL A 146 7.64 4.96 2.04
CA VAL A 146 8.49 4.88 3.23
C VAL A 146 9.99 5.01 2.92
N LEU A 147 10.35 5.16 1.65
CA LEU A 147 11.73 5.30 1.17
C LEU A 147 12.07 6.77 0.95
N ASP A 148 13.34 7.10 1.11
CA ASP A 148 13.86 8.42 0.78
C ASP A 148 14.81 8.39 -0.43
N ALA A 149 15.39 9.54 -0.78
CA ALA A 149 16.26 9.64 -1.95
C ALA A 149 17.57 8.86 -1.78
N GLU A 150 18.07 8.68 -0.54
CA GLU A 150 19.29 7.91 -0.26
C GLU A 150 19.00 6.42 -0.39
N ASP A 151 17.83 5.97 0.06
CA ASP A 151 17.37 4.59 -0.10
C ASP A 151 17.28 4.19 -1.59
N LEU A 152 16.91 5.12 -2.45
CA LEU A 152 16.72 4.90 -3.89
C LEU A 152 18.01 5.06 -4.72
N ALA A 153 19.05 5.65 -4.17
CA ALA A 153 20.26 6.03 -4.92
C ALA A 153 20.98 4.83 -5.57
N THR A 154 21.02 3.70 -4.86
CA THR A 154 21.60 2.45 -5.37
C THR A 154 20.67 1.26 -5.08
N TYR A 155 20.81 0.19 -5.84
CA TYR A 155 20.05 -1.03 -5.54
C TYR A 155 20.42 -1.64 -4.17
N ALA A 156 21.65 -1.48 -3.73
CA ALA A 156 22.08 -1.95 -2.42
C ALA A 156 21.39 -1.20 -1.28
N SER A 157 21.32 0.15 -1.35
CA SER A 157 20.61 0.95 -0.37
C SER A 157 19.11 0.66 -0.38
N LEU A 158 18.49 0.47 -1.55
CA LEU A 158 17.09 0.09 -1.65
C LEU A 158 16.78 -1.22 -0.92
N THR A 159 17.58 -2.27 -1.17
CA THR A 159 17.35 -3.59 -0.56
C THR A 159 17.56 -3.57 0.95
N GLU A 160 18.52 -2.80 1.45
CA GLU A 160 18.76 -2.60 2.88
C GLU A 160 17.57 -1.87 3.54
N ALA A 161 17.09 -0.80 2.93
CA ALA A 161 15.93 -0.04 3.42
C ALA A 161 14.66 -0.90 3.48
N LEU A 162 14.37 -1.68 2.43
CA LEU A 162 13.21 -2.57 2.39
C LEU A 162 13.29 -3.71 3.42
N ALA A 163 14.49 -4.17 3.77
CA ALA A 163 14.68 -5.21 4.77
C ALA A 163 14.55 -4.69 6.21
N SER A 164 14.66 -3.37 6.41
CA SER A 164 14.65 -2.72 7.73
C SER A 164 13.29 -2.19 8.15
N LYS A 165 12.31 -2.17 7.25
CA LYS A 165 10.96 -1.60 7.45
C LYS A 165 9.89 -2.67 7.50
#